data_7346a80a6883bd26f0ec9ce7ab906e90
#
_entry.id   7346a80a6883bd26f0ec9ce7ab906e90
#
_cell.length_a   1.000
_cell.length_b   1.000
_cell.length_c   1.000
_cell.angle_alpha   90.00
_cell.angle_beta   90.00
_cell.angle_gamma   90.00
#
_symmetry.space_group_name_H-M   'P 1'
#
loop_
_entity.id
_entity.type
_entity.pdbx_description
1 polymer ?
#
loop_
_entity_poly.entity_id
_entity_poly.type
_entity_poly.pdbx_seq_one_letter_code
_entity_poly.pdbx_strand_id
1 'polypeptide(L)'
;MEQSVNLSRRSLLRGRSPTTPPPIRPPGALAEPEFAGKCTTCDECVTTCPEGIIFRGSGGYPEVDFRQGECTFCMRCVDVCADGALSETKRPLWRLELRVLDRCLARRQVVCQTCADVCEAEAIRFVPQLGSVATPQIDDDTCTGCGACIAACPENALEAIAHG
;
A
#
# COMPACT_ATOMS: atom_id res chain seq x y z
N MET A 1 28.94 2.42 -17.41
CA MET A 1 27.72 1.66 -17.75
C MET A 1 26.54 2.62 -17.62
N GLU A 2 26.13 3.21 -18.73
CA GLU A 2 25.01 4.15 -18.77
C GLU A 2 23.69 3.38 -18.65
N GLN A 3 22.95 3.67 -17.59
CA GLN A 3 21.57 3.20 -17.46
C GLN A 3 20.70 4.09 -18.36
N SER A 4 20.26 3.55 -19.48
CA SER A 4 19.32 4.21 -20.38
C SER A 4 17.96 4.30 -19.69
N VAL A 5 17.59 5.50 -19.27
CA VAL A 5 16.25 5.81 -18.73
C VAL A 5 15.25 5.76 -19.89
N ASN A 6 14.50 4.68 -19.98
CA ASN A 6 13.46 4.50 -20.99
C ASN A 6 12.19 5.28 -20.58
N LEU A 7 12.18 6.57 -20.85
CA LEU A 7 11.04 7.45 -20.63
C LEU A 7 9.95 7.12 -21.68
N SER A 8 9.00 6.29 -21.32
CA SER A 8 7.83 6.03 -22.16
C SER A 8 7.08 7.35 -22.41
N ARG A 9 6.79 7.68 -23.69
CA ARG A 9 6.01 8.87 -24.09
C ARG A 9 4.64 8.95 -23.39
N ARG A 10 4.10 7.79 -22.95
CA ARG A 10 2.87 7.69 -22.14
C ARG A 10 3.01 8.25 -20.72
N SER A 11 4.19 8.14 -20.07
CA SER A 11 4.42 8.68 -18.72
C SER A 11 4.49 10.21 -18.74
N LEU A 12 5.05 10.80 -19.80
CA LEU A 12 5.09 12.25 -19.99
C LEU A 12 3.68 12.87 -20.13
N LEU A 13 2.79 12.21 -20.87
CA LEU A 13 1.41 12.67 -21.07
C LEU A 13 0.53 12.52 -19.83
N ARG A 14 0.91 11.66 -18.87
CA ARG A 14 0.20 11.43 -17.60
C ARG A 14 0.70 12.30 -16.45
N GLY A 15 1.67 13.19 -16.66
CA GLY A 15 2.21 14.10 -15.64
C GLY A 15 2.90 13.39 -14.46
N ARG A 16 3.23 12.10 -14.59
CA ARG A 16 3.98 11.36 -13.55
C ARG A 16 5.47 11.61 -13.72
N SER A 17 6.04 12.28 -12.73
CA SER A 17 7.50 12.33 -12.57
C SER A 17 8.03 10.92 -12.30
N PRO A 18 9.23 10.55 -12.81
CA PRO A 18 9.87 9.27 -12.51
C PRO A 18 10.15 9.06 -10.99
N THR A 19 9.96 10.08 -10.18
CA THR A 19 10.14 10.05 -8.72
C THR A 19 8.84 9.71 -7.95
N THR A 20 7.68 9.61 -8.62
CA THR A 20 6.44 9.24 -7.94
C THR A 20 6.38 7.72 -7.78
N PRO A 21 6.22 7.21 -6.54
CA PRO A 21 6.08 5.77 -6.33
C PRO A 21 4.89 5.21 -7.12
N PRO A 22 4.95 3.94 -7.54
CA PRO A 22 3.82 3.32 -8.23
C PRO A 22 2.59 3.32 -7.33
N PRO A 23 1.37 3.43 -7.91
CA PRO A 23 0.14 3.41 -7.13
C PRO A 23 -0.05 2.03 -6.50
N ILE A 24 -0.61 2.00 -5.31
CA ILE A 24 -1.02 0.75 -4.67
C ILE A 24 -2.34 0.33 -5.32
N ARG A 25 -2.31 -0.79 -6.05
CA ARG A 25 -3.50 -1.39 -6.66
C ARG A 25 -4.24 -2.25 -5.62
N PRO A 26 -5.53 -2.57 -5.83
CA PRO A 26 -6.24 -3.53 -4.99
C PRO A 26 -5.52 -4.88 -4.91
N PRO A 27 -5.78 -5.69 -3.84
CA PRO A 27 -5.15 -7.01 -3.70
C PRO A 27 -5.47 -7.90 -4.91
N GLY A 28 -4.50 -8.73 -5.30
CA GLY A 28 -4.61 -9.60 -6.45
C GLY A 28 -4.44 -8.91 -7.81
N ALA A 29 -4.11 -7.62 -7.86
CA ALA A 29 -3.85 -6.92 -9.12
C ALA A 29 -2.71 -7.58 -9.90
N LEU A 30 -2.90 -7.69 -11.21
CA LEU A 30 -1.86 -8.12 -12.14
C LEU A 30 -0.70 -7.09 -12.18
N ALA A 31 0.42 -7.44 -12.79
CA ALA A 31 1.51 -6.48 -12.99
C ALA A 31 1.01 -5.27 -13.82
N GLU A 32 1.55 -4.06 -13.55
CA GLU A 32 1.00 -2.80 -14.09
C GLU A 32 0.67 -2.81 -15.60
N PRO A 33 1.53 -3.30 -16.52
CA PRO A 33 1.18 -3.31 -17.94
C PRO A 33 -0.02 -4.21 -18.26
N GLU A 34 -0.12 -5.37 -17.60
CA GLU A 34 -1.20 -6.31 -17.79
C GLU A 34 -2.49 -5.83 -17.12
N PHE A 35 -2.35 -5.31 -15.88
CA PHE A 35 -3.45 -4.71 -15.15
C PHE A 35 -4.11 -3.57 -15.95
N ALA A 36 -3.32 -2.62 -16.45
CA ALA A 36 -3.82 -1.51 -17.23
C ALA A 36 -4.43 -1.94 -18.58
N GLY A 37 -4.01 -3.07 -19.14
CA GLY A 37 -4.56 -3.64 -20.37
C GLY A 37 -5.90 -4.34 -20.18
N LYS A 38 -6.18 -4.86 -18.98
CA LYS A 38 -7.42 -5.59 -18.65
C LYS A 38 -8.45 -4.73 -17.92
N CYS A 39 -8.00 -3.78 -17.08
CA CYS A 39 -8.90 -2.97 -16.28
C CYS A 39 -9.71 -2.00 -17.15
N THR A 40 -11.03 -2.18 -17.15
CA THR A 40 -11.99 -1.34 -17.88
C THR A 40 -12.42 -0.09 -17.11
N THR A 41 -11.86 0.12 -15.91
CA THR A 41 -12.21 1.25 -15.02
C THR A 41 -13.72 1.31 -14.67
N CYS A 42 -14.35 0.15 -14.51
CA CYS A 42 -15.79 0.02 -14.25
C CYS A 42 -16.22 0.43 -12.82
N ASP A 43 -15.28 0.63 -11.91
CA ASP A 43 -15.49 0.99 -10.48
C ASP A 43 -16.17 -0.07 -9.59
N GLU A 44 -16.46 -1.26 -10.09
CA GLU A 44 -17.09 -2.32 -9.29
C GLU A 44 -16.26 -2.66 -8.03
N CYS A 45 -14.93 -2.73 -8.13
CA CYS A 45 -14.05 -2.96 -7.00
C CYS A 45 -14.04 -1.79 -5.99
N VAL A 46 -14.28 -0.56 -6.46
CA VAL A 46 -14.38 0.62 -5.60
C VAL A 46 -15.66 0.57 -4.77
N THR A 47 -16.79 0.32 -5.43
CA THR A 47 -18.12 0.34 -4.79
C THR A 47 -18.34 -0.84 -3.86
N THR A 48 -17.70 -1.99 -4.13
CA THR A 48 -17.88 -3.22 -3.36
C THR A 48 -16.98 -3.32 -2.12
N CYS A 49 -15.96 -2.44 -1.99
CA CYS A 49 -15.04 -2.49 -0.85
C CYS A 49 -15.73 -2.07 0.46
N PRO A 50 -15.90 -2.97 1.45
CA PRO A 50 -16.60 -2.64 2.68
C PRO A 50 -15.85 -1.62 3.54
N GLU A 51 -14.51 -1.61 3.44
CA GLU A 51 -13.64 -0.70 4.21
C GLU A 51 -13.46 0.67 3.52
N GLY A 52 -13.96 0.82 2.28
CA GLY A 52 -13.89 2.07 1.53
C GLY A 52 -12.47 2.54 1.17
N ILE A 53 -11.49 1.65 1.24
CA ILE A 53 -10.07 1.98 1.00
C ILE A 53 -9.70 2.04 -0.48
N ILE A 54 -10.56 1.56 -1.37
CA ILE A 54 -10.33 1.60 -2.82
C ILE A 54 -11.02 2.84 -3.39
N PHE A 55 -10.29 3.64 -4.14
CA PHE A 55 -10.80 4.84 -4.76
C PHE A 55 -10.40 4.94 -6.23
N ARG A 56 -11.07 5.79 -6.98
CA ARG A 56 -10.71 6.07 -8.37
C ARG A 56 -9.49 6.99 -8.43
N GLY A 57 -8.35 6.45 -8.76
CA GLY A 57 -7.09 7.16 -8.87
C GLY A 57 -6.80 7.72 -10.26
N SER A 58 -5.52 7.89 -10.55
CA SER A 58 -5.02 8.46 -11.80
C SER A 58 -5.44 7.63 -13.03
N GLY A 59 -5.99 8.30 -14.03
CA GLY A 59 -6.48 7.66 -15.26
C GLY A 59 -7.76 6.85 -15.07
N GLY A 60 -8.46 6.99 -13.92
CA GLY A 60 -9.67 6.25 -13.59
C GLY A 60 -9.40 4.85 -13.04
N TYR A 61 -8.16 4.44 -12.89
CA TYR A 61 -7.81 3.14 -12.35
C TYR A 61 -7.99 3.07 -10.83
N PRO A 62 -8.42 1.93 -10.24
CA PRO A 62 -8.54 1.80 -8.80
C PRO A 62 -7.18 1.86 -8.11
N GLU A 63 -7.11 2.62 -7.03
CA GLU A 63 -5.96 2.76 -6.15
C GLU A 63 -6.41 2.57 -4.69
N VAL A 64 -5.48 2.20 -3.81
CA VAL A 64 -5.76 1.97 -2.39
C VAL A 64 -5.18 3.12 -1.55
N ASP A 65 -6.00 3.65 -0.64
CA ASP A 65 -5.59 4.61 0.38
C ASP A 65 -5.87 4.05 1.79
N PHE A 66 -4.84 3.60 2.45
CA PHE A 66 -4.93 3.05 3.82
C PHE A 66 -5.21 4.09 4.90
N ARG A 67 -5.23 5.38 4.59
CA ARG A 67 -5.65 6.41 5.56
C ARG A 67 -7.15 6.35 5.82
N GLN A 68 -7.91 5.69 4.97
CA GLN A 68 -9.36 5.52 5.11
C GLN A 68 -9.73 4.29 5.96
N GLY A 69 -8.83 3.32 6.09
CA GLY A 69 -9.05 2.06 6.78
C GLY A 69 -8.00 1.02 6.43
N GLU A 70 -8.29 -0.23 6.71
CA GLU A 70 -7.43 -1.38 6.46
C GLU A 70 -8.03 -2.34 5.44
N CYS A 71 -7.21 -3.22 4.88
CA CYS A 71 -7.69 -4.31 4.05
C CYS A 71 -7.96 -5.55 4.90
N THR A 72 -9.19 -6.00 4.97
CA THR A 72 -9.58 -7.24 5.66
C THR A 72 -9.38 -8.51 4.82
N PHE A 73 -8.79 -8.39 3.64
CA PHE A 73 -8.58 -9.48 2.67
C PHE A 73 -9.85 -10.26 2.34
N CYS A 74 -11.01 -9.62 2.35
CA CYS A 74 -12.31 -10.24 2.07
C CYS A 74 -12.49 -10.68 0.61
N MET A 75 -11.59 -10.32 -0.29
CA MET A 75 -11.51 -10.64 -1.72
C MET A 75 -12.69 -10.17 -2.59
N ARG A 76 -13.67 -9.44 -2.05
CA ARG A 76 -14.84 -8.97 -2.81
C ARG A 76 -14.47 -8.15 -4.05
N CYS A 77 -13.38 -7.37 -3.99
CA CYS A 77 -12.88 -6.61 -5.14
C CYS A 77 -12.39 -7.52 -6.28
N VAL A 78 -11.90 -8.72 -5.95
CA VAL A 78 -11.49 -9.73 -6.93
C VAL A 78 -12.70 -10.42 -7.51
N ASP A 79 -13.69 -10.80 -6.67
CA ASP A 79 -14.90 -11.53 -7.07
C ASP A 79 -15.72 -10.76 -8.11
N VAL A 80 -15.77 -9.42 -8.01
CA VAL A 80 -16.52 -8.58 -8.95
C VAL A 80 -15.73 -8.19 -10.21
N CYS A 81 -14.45 -8.55 -10.30
CA CYS A 81 -13.59 -8.17 -11.43
C CYS A 81 -13.79 -9.10 -12.62
N ALA A 82 -14.82 -8.84 -13.44
CA ALA A 82 -15.18 -9.67 -14.58
C ALA A 82 -14.06 -9.78 -15.63
N ASP A 83 -13.26 -8.71 -15.82
CA ASP A 83 -12.19 -8.67 -16.82
C ASP A 83 -10.89 -9.33 -16.33
N GLY A 84 -10.85 -9.81 -15.09
CA GLY A 84 -9.70 -10.51 -14.50
C GLY A 84 -8.44 -9.65 -14.36
N ALA A 85 -8.59 -8.34 -14.20
CA ALA A 85 -7.49 -7.45 -13.84
C ALA A 85 -7.03 -7.67 -12.39
N LEU A 86 -7.95 -8.15 -11.52
CA LEU A 86 -7.70 -8.66 -10.18
C LEU A 86 -7.90 -10.17 -10.17
N SER A 87 -7.01 -10.93 -9.50
CA SER A 87 -7.05 -12.39 -9.50
C SER A 87 -6.55 -12.97 -8.17
N GLU A 88 -7.29 -13.94 -7.62
CA GLU A 88 -6.88 -14.70 -6.42
C GLU A 88 -5.66 -15.59 -6.64
N THR A 89 -5.39 -15.96 -7.88
CA THR A 89 -4.26 -16.85 -8.20
C THR A 89 -2.91 -16.18 -7.98
N LYS A 90 -2.88 -14.85 -7.87
CA LYS A 90 -1.67 -14.11 -7.56
C LYS A 90 -1.36 -14.14 -6.06
N ARG A 91 -0.29 -14.80 -5.70
CA ARG A 91 0.25 -14.84 -4.33
C ARG A 91 1.70 -14.37 -4.31
N PRO A 92 2.13 -13.54 -3.37
CA PRO A 92 1.31 -12.83 -2.38
C PRO A 92 0.35 -11.82 -3.04
N LEU A 93 -0.79 -11.55 -2.39
CA LEU A 93 -1.82 -10.64 -2.90
C LEU A 93 -1.31 -9.21 -3.08
N TRP A 94 -0.38 -8.82 -2.21
CA TRP A 94 0.38 -7.58 -2.29
C TRP A 94 1.87 -7.82 -2.06
N ARG A 95 2.67 -6.90 -2.60
CA ARG A 95 4.08 -6.72 -2.24
C ARG A 95 4.24 -5.27 -1.86
N LEU A 96 4.01 -4.97 -0.59
CA LEU A 96 4.12 -3.64 -0.03
C LEU A 96 5.28 -3.59 0.95
N GLU A 97 6.13 -2.58 0.84
CA GLU A 97 7.11 -2.21 1.85
C GLU A 97 6.49 -1.13 2.73
N LEU A 98 6.54 -1.32 4.04
CA LEU A 98 6.12 -0.30 4.99
C LEU A 98 7.32 0.54 5.43
N ARG A 99 7.17 1.87 5.35
CA ARG A 99 8.19 2.81 5.80
C ARG A 99 7.70 3.66 6.97
N VAL A 100 8.58 3.81 7.97
CA VAL A 100 8.37 4.73 9.09
C VAL A 100 9.06 6.04 8.77
N LEU A 101 8.30 7.12 8.75
CA LEU A 101 8.77 8.47 8.44
C LEU A 101 9.30 9.19 9.69
N ASP A 102 10.09 10.26 9.49
CA ASP A 102 10.73 11.00 10.59
C ASP A 102 9.76 11.72 11.52
N ARG A 103 8.52 11.96 11.06
CA ARG A 103 7.44 12.50 11.90
C ARG A 103 6.87 11.51 12.92
N CYS A 104 7.33 10.24 12.92
CA CYS A 104 6.93 9.25 13.92
C CYS A 104 7.21 9.76 15.34
N LEU A 105 6.19 9.70 16.21
CA LEU A 105 6.31 10.15 17.61
C LEU A 105 7.46 9.46 18.33
N ALA A 106 7.60 8.15 18.18
CA ALA A 106 8.68 7.40 18.80
C ALA A 106 10.07 7.85 18.32
N ARG A 107 10.24 8.15 17.03
CA ARG A 107 11.47 8.75 16.48
C ARG A 107 11.73 10.16 17.02
N ARG A 108 10.68 10.88 17.39
CA ARG A 108 10.72 12.22 18.00
C ARG A 108 10.75 12.19 19.51
N GLN A 109 11.11 11.05 20.12
CA GLN A 109 11.28 10.85 21.57
C GLN A 109 9.97 10.95 22.37
N VAL A 110 8.82 10.70 21.75
CA VAL A 110 7.51 10.61 22.40
C VAL A 110 7.06 9.15 22.41
N VAL A 111 6.71 8.61 23.58
CA VAL A 111 6.23 7.23 23.72
C VAL A 111 4.95 7.05 22.93
N CYS A 112 4.98 6.14 21.94
CA CYS A 112 3.84 5.76 21.12
C CYS A 112 4.07 4.35 20.56
N GLN A 113 3.07 3.48 20.66
CA GLN A 113 3.10 2.10 20.14
C GLN A 113 1.85 1.73 19.32
N THR A 114 0.99 2.70 19.00
CA THR A 114 -0.30 2.50 18.37
C THR A 114 -0.25 1.57 17.13
N CYS A 115 0.79 1.69 16.30
CA CYS A 115 0.93 0.84 15.11
C CYS A 115 1.20 -0.64 15.44
N ALA A 116 1.87 -0.94 16.55
CA ALA A 116 2.07 -2.32 16.99
C ALA A 116 0.79 -2.88 17.65
N ASP A 117 0.07 -2.04 18.41
CA ASP A 117 -1.15 -2.45 19.11
C ASP A 117 -2.27 -2.92 18.16
N VAL A 118 -2.30 -2.39 16.94
CA VAL A 118 -3.29 -2.76 15.90
C VAL A 118 -2.77 -3.78 14.89
N CYS A 119 -1.53 -4.26 15.04
CA CYS A 119 -0.93 -5.17 14.08
C CYS A 119 -1.28 -6.63 14.41
N GLU A 120 -2.33 -7.18 13.82
CA GLU A 120 -2.73 -8.57 14.02
C GLU A 120 -1.65 -9.58 13.59
N ALA A 121 -0.81 -9.22 12.62
CA ALA A 121 0.31 -10.05 12.15
C ALA A 121 1.54 -9.98 13.08
N GLU A 122 1.51 -9.13 14.13
CA GLU A 122 2.65 -8.89 15.03
C GLU A 122 3.97 -8.52 14.31
N ALA A 123 3.85 -7.95 13.12
CA ALA A 123 4.97 -7.57 12.27
C ALA A 123 5.71 -6.32 12.74
N ILE A 124 5.17 -5.57 13.71
CA ILE A 124 5.78 -4.33 14.21
C ILE A 124 6.23 -4.54 15.66
N ARG A 125 7.54 -4.40 15.88
CA ARG A 125 8.15 -4.53 17.21
C ARG A 125 8.85 -3.24 17.60
N PHE A 126 8.74 -2.87 18.88
CA PHE A 126 9.44 -1.72 19.41
C PHE A 126 10.74 -2.14 20.08
N VAL A 127 11.86 -1.69 19.53
CA VAL A 127 13.19 -2.06 20.01
C VAL A 127 13.68 -1.01 21.02
N PRO A 128 13.96 -1.44 22.27
CA PRO A 128 14.52 -0.55 23.29
C PRO A 128 15.87 0.03 22.85
N GLN A 129 16.08 1.31 23.17
CA GLN A 129 17.34 2.01 22.95
C GLN A 129 17.83 2.61 24.25
N LEU A 130 19.14 2.51 24.54
CA LEU A 130 19.72 3.08 25.75
C LEU A 130 19.57 4.60 25.77
N GLY A 131 18.89 5.12 26.80
CA GLY A 131 18.69 6.56 26.98
C GLY A 131 17.71 7.21 25.99
N SER A 132 16.90 6.41 25.28
CA SER A 132 15.97 6.87 24.26
C SER A 132 14.65 6.11 24.31
N VAL A 133 13.62 6.62 23.62
CA VAL A 133 12.36 5.93 23.44
C VAL A 133 12.55 4.78 22.44
N ALA A 134 11.90 3.64 22.72
CA ALA A 134 11.88 2.50 21.80
C ALA A 134 11.29 2.91 20.44
N THR A 135 11.92 2.46 19.36
CA THR A 135 11.48 2.79 17.98
C THR A 135 10.90 1.57 17.27
N PRO A 136 9.91 1.77 16.38
CA PRO A 136 9.31 0.67 15.65
C PRO A 136 10.28 0.09 14.62
N GLN A 137 10.36 -1.23 14.57
CA GLN A 137 10.96 -2.02 13.52
C GLN A 137 9.88 -2.87 12.87
N ILE A 138 9.88 -2.95 11.57
CA ILE A 138 8.92 -3.70 10.77
C ILE A 138 9.61 -4.96 10.25
N ASP A 139 8.95 -6.07 10.40
CA ASP A 139 9.33 -7.36 9.83
C ASP A 139 8.54 -7.53 8.53
N ASP A 140 9.21 -7.30 7.39
CA ASP A 140 8.59 -7.34 6.07
C ASP A 140 8.14 -8.76 5.66
N ASP A 141 8.76 -9.80 6.22
CA ASP A 141 8.39 -11.20 5.95
C ASP A 141 7.08 -11.59 6.66
N THR A 142 6.80 -10.98 7.80
CA THR A 142 5.57 -11.21 8.59
C THR A 142 4.46 -10.25 8.19
N CYS A 143 4.80 -9.08 7.64
CA CYS A 143 3.85 -8.04 7.29
C CYS A 143 2.91 -8.46 6.15
N THR A 144 1.60 -8.46 6.41
CA THR A 144 0.57 -8.79 5.40
C THR A 144 0.28 -7.65 4.43
N GLY A 145 0.66 -6.42 4.77
CA GLY A 145 0.33 -5.23 3.98
C GLY A 145 -1.11 -4.74 4.15
N CYS A 146 -1.82 -5.13 5.23
CA CYS A 146 -3.22 -4.77 5.45
C CYS A 146 -3.47 -3.25 5.63
N GLY A 147 -2.47 -2.50 6.11
CA GLY A 147 -2.56 -1.04 6.27
C GLY A 147 -3.18 -0.55 7.58
N ALA A 148 -3.61 -1.43 8.51
CA ALA A 148 -4.18 -1.06 9.82
C ALA A 148 -3.31 -0.06 10.59
N CYS A 149 -2.00 -0.28 10.58
CA CYS A 149 -1.02 0.58 11.23
C CYS A 149 -0.95 2.01 10.62
N ILE A 150 -1.25 2.15 9.32
CA ILE A 150 -1.30 3.45 8.63
C ILE A 150 -2.55 4.21 9.05
N ALA A 151 -3.72 3.55 9.02
CA ALA A 151 -5.00 4.12 9.44
C ALA A 151 -4.97 4.60 10.90
N ALA A 152 -4.36 3.80 11.78
CA ALA A 152 -4.30 4.10 13.21
C ALA A 152 -3.25 5.15 13.60
N CYS A 153 -2.31 5.51 12.72
CA CYS A 153 -1.20 6.40 13.05
C CYS A 153 -1.64 7.86 13.20
N PRO A 154 -1.56 8.47 14.40
CA PRO A 154 -2.03 9.84 14.64
C PRO A 154 -1.21 10.89 13.87
N GLU A 155 0.04 10.59 13.51
CA GLU A 155 0.94 11.49 12.81
C GLU A 155 1.03 11.17 11.31
N ASN A 156 0.27 10.18 10.80
CA ASN A 156 0.42 9.65 9.45
C ASN A 156 1.89 9.33 9.09
N ALA A 157 2.63 8.79 10.07
CA ALA A 157 4.06 8.56 9.98
C ALA A 157 4.44 7.20 9.38
N LEU A 158 3.47 6.48 8.83
CA LEU A 158 3.66 5.23 8.11
C LEU A 158 3.15 5.40 6.69
N GLU A 159 3.89 4.88 5.74
CA GLU A 159 3.46 4.79 4.35
C GLU A 159 3.75 3.41 3.78
N ALA A 160 2.88 2.94 2.90
CA ALA A 160 3.09 1.73 2.13
C ALA A 160 3.59 2.09 0.73
N ILE A 161 4.57 1.35 0.23
CA ILE A 161 5.14 1.51 -1.10
C ILE A 161 4.95 0.21 -1.85
N ALA A 162 4.36 0.28 -3.04
CA ALA A 162 4.24 -0.88 -3.89
C ALA A 162 5.59 -1.21 -4.55
N HIS A 163 5.99 -2.48 -4.50
CA HIS A 163 7.06 -2.98 -5.34
C HIS A 163 6.50 -3.36 -6.70
N GLY A 164 7.05 -2.75 -7.75
CA GLY A 164 6.69 -3.03 -9.13
C GLY A 164 7.16 -4.43 -9.62
#